data_f9476e5b43d3a24ef3d864fec0a4c8b3
#
_entry.id   f9476e5b43d3a24ef3d864fec0a4c8b3
#
_cell.length_a   1.000
_cell.length_b   1.000
_cell.length_c   1.000
_cell.angle_alpha   90.00
_cell.angle_beta   90.00
_cell.angle_gamma   90.00
#
_symmetry.space_group_name_H-M   'P 1'
#
loop_
_entity.id
_entity.type
_entity.pdbx_description
1 polymer ?
#
loop_
_entity_poly.entity_id
_entity_poly.type
_entity_poly.pdbx_seq_one_letter_code
_entity_poly.pdbx_strand_id
1 'polypeptide(L)'
;MVRTGKLCIEVDPTSRIAFISERLCIGCGICPKKCPFDAINIINLPTNLETQVTHRYSANSFKLHRLPMPRPGQVLGLVGTNGIGKSTALKVLAGKLKPNLGRYDDPPDWEEILRYFRGSELQSKKCQDMLR
;
A
#
# COMPACT_ATOMS: atom_id res chain seq x y z
N MET A 1 -3.49 20.68 11.56
CA MET A 1 -3.56 21.15 12.97
C MET A 1 -2.30 20.65 13.67
N VAL A 2 -1.33 21.54 13.88
CA VAL A 2 -0.02 21.17 14.47
C VAL A 2 -0.18 21.17 15.99
N ARG A 3 -0.30 19.99 16.58
CA ARG A 3 -0.48 19.85 18.05
C ARG A 3 0.80 20.00 18.89
N THR A 4 1.96 20.21 18.28
CA THR A 4 3.26 20.17 18.98
C THR A 4 4.12 21.41 18.81
N GLY A 5 3.61 22.50 18.21
CA GLY A 5 4.39 23.72 17.94
C GLY A 5 5.56 23.55 16.95
N LYS A 6 5.80 22.34 16.44
CA LYS A 6 6.80 22.08 15.41
C LYS A 6 6.15 22.00 14.03
N LEU A 7 6.73 22.69 13.07
CA LEU A 7 6.30 22.66 11.68
C LEU A 7 6.86 21.40 10.99
N CYS A 8 6.06 20.78 10.12
CA CYS A 8 6.56 19.63 9.34
C CYS A 8 7.48 20.07 8.18
N ILE A 9 7.46 21.35 7.81
CA ILE A 9 8.35 21.96 6.83
C ILE A 9 9.08 23.10 7.54
N GLU A 10 10.38 23.01 7.58
CA GLU A 10 11.27 24.04 8.15
C GLU A 10 12.30 24.45 7.11
N VAL A 11 12.65 25.72 7.08
CA VAL A 11 13.73 26.24 6.21
C VAL A 11 14.93 26.47 7.07
N ASP A 12 16.05 25.83 6.73
CA ASP A 12 17.32 26.10 7.39
C ASP A 12 17.78 27.51 7.04
N PRO A 13 17.99 28.40 8.04
CA PRO A 13 18.39 29.78 7.81
C PRO A 13 19.76 29.89 7.16
N THR A 14 20.61 28.88 7.31
CA THR A 14 21.99 28.88 6.79
C THR A 14 22.04 28.45 5.32
N SER A 15 21.34 27.33 4.98
CA SER A 15 21.38 26.78 3.63
C SER A 15 20.25 27.30 2.74
N ARG A 16 19.21 27.90 3.32
CA ARG A 16 17.96 28.31 2.66
C ARG A 16 17.23 27.15 1.98
N ILE A 17 17.53 25.92 2.38
CA ILE A 17 16.89 24.72 1.86
C ILE A 17 15.73 24.34 2.79
N ALA A 18 14.58 24.04 2.19
CA ALA A 18 13.43 23.54 2.93
C ALA A 18 13.61 22.04 3.24
N PHE A 19 13.43 21.67 4.49
CA PHE A 19 13.47 20.30 4.97
C PHE A 19 12.06 19.87 5.39
N ILE A 20 11.64 18.69 4.91
CA ILE A 20 10.36 18.08 5.29
C ILE A 20 10.63 16.96 6.28
N SER A 21 10.10 17.09 7.49
CA SER A 21 10.21 16.06 8.51
C SER A 21 9.25 14.92 8.24
N GLU A 22 9.75 13.75 7.90
CA GLU A 22 8.93 12.53 7.68
C GLU A 22 8.15 12.12 8.93
N ARG A 23 8.70 12.35 10.12
CA ARG A 23 8.03 12.03 11.39
C ARG A 23 6.82 12.92 11.68
N LEU A 24 6.82 14.16 11.21
CA LEU A 24 5.75 15.13 11.43
C LEU A 24 4.81 15.21 10.22
N CYS A 25 5.23 14.71 9.07
CA CYS A 25 4.44 14.72 7.85
C CYS A 25 3.33 13.67 7.94
N ILE A 26 2.09 14.11 7.77
CA ILE A 26 0.90 13.25 7.76
C ILE A 26 0.44 12.89 6.34
N GLY A 27 1.20 13.27 5.31
CA GLY A 27 0.86 12.96 3.91
C GLY A 27 -0.37 13.70 3.37
N CYS A 28 -0.74 14.85 3.92
CA CYS A 28 -1.98 15.56 3.56
C CYS A 28 -2.00 16.15 2.13
N GLY A 29 -0.88 16.20 1.42
CA GLY A 29 -0.78 16.70 0.05
C GLY A 29 -1.02 18.22 -0.12
N ILE A 30 -0.99 19.00 0.94
CA ILE A 30 -1.19 20.46 0.89
C ILE A 30 0.05 21.17 0.33
N CYS A 31 1.25 20.70 0.68
CA CYS A 31 2.50 21.35 0.30
C CYS A 31 2.70 21.47 -1.22
N PRO A 32 2.46 20.48 -2.09
CA PRO A 32 2.56 20.67 -3.53
C PRO A 32 1.57 21.71 -4.04
N LYS A 33 0.33 21.69 -3.54
CA LYS A 33 -0.72 22.63 -3.97
C LYS A 33 -0.46 24.09 -3.57
N LYS A 34 0.34 24.28 -2.52
CA LYS A 34 0.67 25.63 -1.99
C LYS A 34 2.03 26.13 -2.41
N CYS A 35 2.85 25.29 -3.04
CA CYS A 35 4.16 25.69 -3.52
C CYS A 35 4.02 26.56 -4.78
N PRO A 36 4.41 27.85 -4.77
CA PRO A 36 4.27 28.72 -5.94
C PRO A 36 5.27 28.39 -7.05
N PHE A 37 6.31 27.59 -6.72
CA PHE A 37 7.38 27.24 -7.66
C PHE A 37 7.28 25.83 -8.20
N ASP A 38 6.20 25.10 -7.85
CA ASP A 38 6.00 23.68 -8.22
C ASP A 38 7.21 22.78 -7.89
N ALA A 39 7.94 23.16 -6.82
CA ALA A 39 9.19 22.52 -6.41
C ALA A 39 8.99 21.25 -5.58
N ILE A 40 7.74 20.96 -5.16
CA ILE A 40 7.42 19.79 -4.33
C ILE A 40 6.57 18.84 -5.14
N ASN A 41 7.11 17.69 -5.45
CA ASN A 41 6.38 16.61 -6.12
C ASN A 41 6.21 15.42 -5.16
N ILE A 42 5.00 14.89 -5.08
CA ILE A 42 4.72 13.68 -4.29
C ILE A 42 4.88 12.48 -5.22
N ILE A 43 5.94 11.72 -4.99
CA ILE A 43 6.23 10.49 -5.72
C ILE A 43 5.61 9.32 -4.97
N ASN A 44 4.91 8.45 -5.68
CA ASN A 44 4.33 7.20 -5.15
C ASN A 44 3.16 7.35 -4.15
N LEU A 45 2.41 8.45 -4.13
CA LEU A 45 1.07 8.39 -3.57
C LEU A 45 0.19 7.58 -4.55
N PRO A 46 -0.32 6.42 -4.14
CA PRO A 46 -1.22 5.65 -4.99
C PRO A 46 -2.50 6.47 -5.18
N THR A 47 -2.77 6.90 -6.42
CA THR A 47 -3.94 7.72 -6.77
C THR A 47 -5.16 6.87 -6.84
N ASN A 48 -5.42 5.76 -6.62
CA ASN A 48 -6.65 4.96 -6.64
C ASN A 48 -6.56 3.76 -5.67
N LEU A 49 -6.22 4.03 -4.41
CA LEU A 49 -6.10 2.98 -3.40
C LEU A 49 -7.38 2.17 -3.22
N GLU A 50 -8.54 2.79 -3.41
CA GLU A 50 -9.83 2.11 -3.28
C GLU A 50 -10.04 1.02 -4.34
N THR A 51 -9.52 1.20 -5.55
CA THR A 51 -9.63 0.22 -6.63
C THR A 51 -8.58 -0.90 -6.55
N GLN A 52 -7.55 -0.74 -5.71
CA GLN A 52 -6.43 -1.67 -5.60
C GLN A 52 -6.42 -2.44 -4.27
N VAL A 53 -7.58 -2.60 -3.66
CA VAL A 53 -7.71 -3.39 -2.44
C VAL A 53 -7.67 -4.88 -2.78
N THR A 54 -6.69 -5.59 -2.23
CA THR A 54 -6.57 -7.05 -2.38
C THR A 54 -7.41 -7.81 -1.38
N HIS A 55 -7.45 -7.34 -0.12
CA HIS A 55 -8.21 -7.99 0.94
C HIS A 55 -8.65 -6.99 2.01
N ARG A 56 -9.86 -7.20 2.54
CA ARG A 56 -10.47 -6.40 3.60
C ARG A 56 -11.35 -7.27 4.47
N TYR A 57 -11.31 -7.09 5.76
CA TYR A 57 -12.12 -7.90 6.69
C TYR A 57 -13.51 -7.32 6.94
N SER A 58 -13.66 -6.00 7.00
CA SER A 58 -14.93 -5.30 7.22
C SER A 58 -14.87 -3.86 6.74
N ALA A 59 -15.99 -3.13 6.83
CA ALA A 59 -16.10 -1.74 6.37
C ALA A 59 -15.03 -0.79 6.94
N ASN A 60 -14.75 -0.91 8.23
CA ASN A 60 -13.82 -0.04 8.96
C ASN A 60 -12.55 -0.76 9.42
N SER A 61 -12.25 -1.93 8.83
CA SER A 61 -11.08 -2.69 9.17
C SER A 61 -9.89 -2.38 8.28
N PHE A 62 -8.78 -3.00 8.64
CA PHE A 62 -7.56 -3.01 7.85
C PHE A 62 -7.82 -3.38 6.38
N LYS A 63 -7.24 -2.61 5.47
CA LYS A 63 -7.24 -2.86 4.03
C LYS A 63 -5.84 -3.25 3.58
N LEU A 64 -5.72 -4.41 2.96
CA LEU A 64 -4.51 -4.81 2.26
C LEU A 64 -4.61 -4.38 0.80
N HIS A 65 -3.78 -3.42 0.38
CA HIS A 65 -3.83 -2.92 -0.99
C HIS A 65 -3.06 -3.82 -1.96
N ARG A 66 -1.76 -3.74 -1.99
CA ARG A 66 -0.92 -4.54 -2.90
C ARG A 66 -0.24 -5.68 -2.16
N LEU A 67 -0.10 -6.81 -2.84
CA LEU A 67 0.72 -7.90 -2.34
C LEU A 67 2.19 -7.68 -2.66
N PRO A 68 3.10 -8.06 -1.75
CA PRO A 68 4.51 -8.10 -2.07
C PRO A 68 4.79 -9.17 -3.13
N MET A 69 5.60 -8.84 -4.11
CA MET A 69 5.91 -9.71 -5.25
C MET A 69 7.34 -10.24 -5.13
N PRO A 70 7.55 -11.47 -4.63
CA PRO A 70 8.86 -12.08 -4.63
C PRO A 70 9.27 -12.40 -6.08
N ARG A 71 10.50 -12.00 -6.45
CA ARG A 71 11.08 -12.36 -7.74
C ARG A 71 11.59 -13.80 -7.71
N PRO A 72 11.50 -14.56 -8.81
CA PRO A 72 12.06 -15.90 -8.87
C PRO A 72 13.53 -15.92 -8.47
N GLY A 73 13.91 -16.88 -7.62
CA GLY A 73 15.28 -17.02 -7.12
C GLY A 73 15.73 -15.99 -6.08
N GLN A 74 14.84 -15.11 -5.63
CA GLN A 74 15.14 -14.12 -4.59
C GLN A 74 14.29 -14.32 -3.35
N VAL A 75 14.83 -13.93 -2.20
CA VAL A 75 14.11 -13.90 -0.93
C VAL A 75 13.65 -12.48 -0.66
N LEU A 76 12.34 -12.31 -0.43
CA LEU A 76 11.75 -11.03 -0.06
C LEU A 76 11.36 -11.05 1.42
N GLY A 77 12.01 -10.21 2.22
CA GLY A 77 11.68 -10.03 3.64
C GLY A 77 10.57 -9.00 3.83
N LEU A 78 9.58 -9.32 4.67
CA LEU A 78 8.53 -8.38 5.08
C LEU A 78 8.85 -7.83 6.46
N VAL A 79 9.12 -6.53 6.54
CA VAL A 79 9.43 -5.82 7.78
C VAL A 79 8.35 -4.77 8.02
N GLY A 80 7.92 -4.63 9.25
CA GLY A 80 6.92 -3.63 9.64
C GLY A 80 6.39 -3.87 11.04
N THR A 81 5.68 -2.89 11.59
CA THR A 81 5.05 -2.96 12.90
C THR A 81 3.95 -4.02 12.97
N ASN A 82 3.53 -4.40 14.17
CA ASN A 82 2.41 -5.32 14.34
C ASN A 82 1.12 -4.68 13.83
N GLY A 83 0.26 -5.49 13.20
CA GLY A 83 -1.02 -5.03 12.65
C GLY A 83 -0.96 -4.45 11.23
N ILE A 84 0.22 -4.27 10.63
CA ILE A 84 0.35 -3.71 9.26
C ILE A 84 -0.09 -4.66 8.13
N GLY A 85 -0.37 -5.93 8.46
CA GLY A 85 -0.90 -6.90 7.50
C GLY A 85 0.12 -7.91 6.96
N LYS A 86 1.31 -8.05 7.54
CA LYS A 86 2.32 -9.04 7.12
C LYS A 86 1.77 -10.46 7.06
N SER A 87 1.12 -10.90 8.14
CA SER A 87 0.54 -12.24 8.24
C SER A 87 -0.60 -12.44 7.24
N THR A 88 -1.42 -11.42 6.98
CA THR A 88 -2.49 -11.47 5.98
C THR A 88 -1.91 -11.61 4.58
N ALA A 89 -0.89 -10.82 4.23
CA ALA A 89 -0.22 -10.93 2.95
C ALA A 89 0.38 -12.32 2.73
N LEU A 90 1.05 -12.88 3.75
CA LEU A 90 1.62 -14.23 3.68
C LEU A 90 0.54 -15.31 3.53
N LYS A 91 -0.58 -15.21 4.25
CA LYS A 91 -1.70 -16.15 4.13
C LYS A 91 -2.33 -16.12 2.73
N VAL A 92 -2.45 -14.92 2.14
CA VAL A 92 -2.95 -14.77 0.76
C VAL A 92 -1.97 -15.36 -0.26
N LEU A 93 -0.66 -15.09 -0.10
CA LEU A 93 0.37 -15.63 -0.98
C LEU A 93 0.52 -17.15 -0.88
N ALA A 94 0.33 -17.71 0.33
CA ALA A 94 0.35 -19.14 0.59
C ALA A 94 -0.97 -19.87 0.18
N GLY A 95 -1.94 -19.17 -0.38
CA GLY A 95 -3.23 -19.74 -0.74
C GLY A 95 -4.15 -20.11 0.44
N LYS A 96 -3.72 -19.83 1.67
CA LYS A 96 -4.48 -20.12 2.90
C LYS A 96 -5.63 -19.14 3.16
N LEU A 97 -5.62 -18.00 2.50
CA LEU A 97 -6.64 -16.96 2.61
C LEU A 97 -7.05 -16.51 1.21
N LYS A 98 -8.32 -16.68 0.87
CA LYS A 98 -8.88 -16.18 -0.39
C LYS A 98 -8.98 -14.66 -0.34
N PRO A 99 -8.34 -13.90 -1.26
CA PRO A 99 -8.50 -12.47 -1.33
C PRO A 99 -9.94 -12.11 -1.75
N ASN A 100 -10.51 -11.06 -1.18
CA ASN A 100 -11.87 -10.64 -1.48
C ASN A 100 -11.96 -9.35 -2.31
N LEU A 101 -10.84 -8.81 -2.77
CA LEU A 101 -10.76 -7.58 -3.57
C LEU A 101 -11.53 -6.39 -2.95
N GLY A 102 -11.59 -6.34 -1.62
CA GLY A 102 -12.32 -5.32 -0.87
C GLY A 102 -13.81 -5.60 -0.67
N ARG A 103 -14.37 -6.64 -1.27
CA ARG A 103 -15.78 -7.05 -1.12
C ARG A 103 -15.89 -8.10 -0.03
N TYR A 104 -16.11 -7.67 1.21
CA TYR A 104 -16.19 -8.55 2.38
C TYR A 104 -17.59 -9.19 2.55
N ASP A 105 -18.66 -8.53 2.06
CA ASP A 105 -20.04 -9.03 2.14
C ASP A 105 -20.34 -10.03 1.02
N ASP A 106 -19.78 -9.80 -0.19
CA ASP A 106 -19.93 -10.64 -1.37
C ASP A 106 -18.56 -10.91 -1.99
N PRO A 107 -17.82 -11.90 -1.47
CA PRO A 107 -16.47 -12.18 -1.94
C PRO A 107 -16.47 -12.67 -3.38
N PRO A 108 -15.56 -12.17 -4.25
CA PRO A 108 -15.49 -12.54 -5.65
C PRO A 108 -15.14 -14.02 -5.82
N ASP A 109 -15.55 -14.58 -6.95
CA ASP A 109 -15.15 -15.93 -7.32
C ASP A 109 -13.67 -16.00 -7.76
N TRP A 110 -13.13 -17.20 -7.85
CA TRP A 110 -11.74 -17.43 -8.24
C TRP A 110 -11.43 -16.92 -9.65
N GLU A 111 -12.38 -17.04 -10.59
CA GLU A 111 -12.20 -16.51 -11.94
C GLU A 111 -11.99 -14.99 -11.94
N GLU A 112 -12.74 -14.27 -11.14
CA GLU A 112 -12.63 -12.83 -11.00
C GLU A 112 -11.32 -12.42 -10.32
N ILE A 113 -10.90 -13.16 -9.31
CA ILE A 113 -9.61 -12.96 -8.63
C ILE A 113 -8.46 -13.18 -9.62
N LEU A 114 -8.49 -14.23 -10.42
CA LEU A 114 -7.47 -14.49 -11.42
C LEU A 114 -7.45 -13.42 -12.51
N ARG A 115 -8.62 -12.89 -12.89
CA ARG A 115 -8.72 -11.79 -13.84
C ARG A 115 -8.09 -10.50 -13.28
N TYR A 116 -8.29 -10.23 -11.99
CA TYR A 116 -7.68 -9.09 -11.30
C TYR A 116 -6.15 -9.17 -11.28
N PHE A 117 -5.60 -10.36 -11.04
CA PHE A 117 -4.15 -10.61 -11.05
C PHE A 117 -3.57 -10.97 -12.42
N ARG A 118 -4.35 -10.81 -13.50
CA ARG A 118 -3.91 -11.14 -14.86
C ARG A 118 -2.65 -10.36 -15.22
N GLY A 119 -1.65 -11.08 -15.75
CA GLY A 119 -0.36 -10.52 -16.13
C GLY A 119 0.63 -10.32 -14.98
N SER A 120 0.25 -10.70 -13.74
CA SER A 120 1.16 -10.71 -12.61
C SER A 120 1.72 -12.13 -12.36
N GLU A 121 2.90 -12.22 -11.73
CA GLU A 121 3.49 -13.51 -11.33
C GLU A 121 2.60 -14.31 -10.36
N LEU A 122 1.70 -13.63 -9.65
CA LEU A 122 0.74 -14.26 -8.75
C LEU A 122 -0.28 -15.13 -9.48
N GLN A 123 -0.59 -14.84 -10.74
CA GLN A 123 -1.49 -15.66 -11.55
C GLN A 123 -0.92 -17.07 -11.75
N SER A 124 0.35 -17.17 -12.09
CA SER A 124 1.02 -18.47 -12.34
C SER A 124 1.07 -19.33 -11.08
N LYS A 125 1.36 -18.75 -9.92
CA LYS A 125 1.39 -19.47 -8.64
C LYS A 125 0.02 -20.00 -8.24
N LYS A 126 -1.04 -19.19 -8.36
CA LYS A 126 -2.39 -19.60 -7.99
C LYS A 126 -2.99 -20.63 -8.93
N CYS A 127 -2.70 -20.57 -10.21
CA CYS A 127 -3.10 -21.63 -11.15
C CYS A 127 -2.47 -22.99 -10.79
N GLN A 128 -1.23 -23.02 -10.30
CA GLN A 128 -0.59 -24.27 -9.86
C GLN A 128 -1.16 -24.82 -8.56
N ASP A 129 -1.58 -23.96 -7.63
CA ASP A 129 -2.16 -24.38 -6.34
C ASP A 129 -3.63 -24.83 -6.47
N MET A 130 -4.35 -24.37 -7.49
CA MET A 130 -5.72 -24.81 -7.78
C MET A 130 -5.81 -26.13 -8.54
N LEU A 131 -4.69 -26.59 -9.12
CA LEU A 131 -4.60 -27.87 -9.86
C LEU A 131 -4.09 -29.02 -8.98
N ARG A 132 -3.82 -28.77 -7.70
CA ARG A 132 -3.50 -29.77 -6.66
C ARG A 132 -4.68 -29.99 -5.73
#